data_306d3f070854da144c78c8c58fba2803
#
_entry.id   306d3f070854da144c78c8c58fba2803
#
_cell.length_a   1.000
_cell.length_b   1.000
_cell.length_c   1.000
_cell.angle_alpha   90.00
_cell.angle_beta   90.00
_cell.angle_gamma   90.00
#
_symmetry.space_group_name_H-M   'P 1'
#
loop_
_entity.id
_entity.type
_entity.pdbx_description
1 polymer ?
#
loop_
_entity_poly.entity_id
_entity_poly.type
_entity_poly.pdbx_seq_one_letter_code
_entity_poly.pdbx_strand_id
1 'polypeptide(L)'
;INATYPTLAVGDLVINEIMASNATTVADQDGEFDDWLELYNNSSQTVSLDNLYLSDDPTDLLAWAFPSGITIAPDSYLIVWCDKDEDQAGLHADLKFSAGGESAILSYADGTIIEDITFGPQTEDMGYARVPNGTGSFVIQEPTFNMDNETVLGTIDYTTLQSSIYPNPVKSTLTINNKEFIKSVKIYNIQGQLLKSKLFNNDEKNIHLDVSLLNKGVYFISINNTKVNKLIKI
;
A
#
# COMPACT_ATOMS: atom_id res chain seq x y z
N ILE A 1 -38.29 15.97 5.89
CA ILE A 1 -37.54 16.06 4.62
C ILE A 1 -36.63 14.86 4.64
N ASN A 2 -36.90 13.83 3.82
CA ASN A 2 -35.99 12.74 3.63
C ASN A 2 -34.80 13.30 2.83
N ALA A 3 -33.64 13.46 3.48
CA ALA A 3 -32.43 13.73 2.77
C ALA A 3 -32.10 12.46 1.95
N THR A 4 -32.16 12.56 0.64
CA THR A 4 -31.66 11.50 -0.25
C THR A 4 -30.12 11.65 -0.28
N TYR A 5 -29.42 10.87 0.51
CA TYR A 5 -27.97 10.76 0.40
C TYR A 5 -27.60 10.09 -0.93
N PRO A 6 -26.51 10.49 -1.59
CA PRO A 6 -25.97 9.69 -2.68
C PRO A 6 -25.63 8.31 -2.12
N THR A 7 -26.33 7.29 -2.59
CA THR A 7 -26.07 5.91 -2.14
C THR A 7 -24.81 5.44 -2.83
N LEU A 8 -23.70 5.42 -2.12
CA LEU A 8 -22.47 4.80 -2.60
C LEU A 8 -22.69 3.28 -2.68
N ALA A 9 -22.23 2.65 -3.74
CA ALA A 9 -22.11 1.21 -3.73
C ALA A 9 -20.95 0.79 -2.78
N VAL A 10 -21.04 -0.41 -2.23
CA VAL A 10 -19.99 -0.94 -1.37
C VAL A 10 -18.65 -0.95 -2.14
N GLY A 11 -17.65 -0.29 -1.58
CA GLY A 11 -16.33 -0.18 -2.17
C GLY A 11 -16.12 0.99 -3.15
N ASP A 12 -17.14 1.84 -3.37
CA ASP A 12 -16.98 3.07 -4.17
C ASP A 12 -16.07 4.08 -3.48
N LEU A 13 -16.24 4.26 -2.18
CA LEU A 13 -15.42 5.10 -1.32
C LEU A 13 -14.86 4.24 -0.20
N VAL A 14 -13.55 4.24 -0.04
CA VAL A 14 -12.87 3.37 0.91
C VAL A 14 -11.83 4.14 1.73
N ILE A 15 -11.61 3.70 2.96
CA ILE A 15 -10.43 4.04 3.74
C ILE A 15 -9.28 3.25 3.11
N ASN A 16 -8.29 3.94 2.56
CA ASN A 16 -7.22 3.35 1.76
C ASN A 16 -5.91 3.21 2.52
N GLU A 17 -5.57 4.18 3.36
CA GLU A 17 -4.39 4.16 4.21
C GLU A 17 -4.66 4.88 5.54
N ILE A 18 -4.06 4.40 6.62
CA ILE A 18 -4.12 4.99 7.96
C ILE A 18 -2.68 5.15 8.47
N MET A 19 -2.34 6.35 8.95
CA MET A 19 -1.11 6.66 9.63
C MET A 19 -1.44 7.08 11.06
N ALA A 20 -1.29 6.18 12.02
CA ALA A 20 -1.62 6.41 13.43
C ALA A 20 -0.38 6.63 14.32
N SER A 21 0.76 6.89 13.72
CA SER A 21 2.02 7.23 14.42
C SER A 21 2.99 7.88 13.45
N ASN A 22 2.73 9.12 13.07
CA ASN A 22 3.57 9.91 12.17
C ASN A 22 4.53 10.78 13.00
N ALA A 23 5.82 10.50 12.91
CA ALA A 23 6.84 11.29 13.63
C ALA A 23 7.74 12.08 12.67
N THR A 24 7.98 11.58 11.45
CA THR A 24 8.95 12.18 10.54
C THR A 24 8.62 12.04 9.05
N THR A 25 7.51 11.36 8.67
CA THR A 25 7.29 11.01 7.26
C THR A 25 6.70 12.15 6.45
N VAL A 26 5.52 12.64 6.82
CA VAL A 26 4.81 13.68 6.10
C VAL A 26 4.32 14.71 7.10
N ALA A 27 4.74 15.96 6.92
CA ALA A 27 4.21 17.09 7.68
C ALA A 27 2.98 17.67 6.98
N ASP A 28 2.08 18.24 7.76
CA ASP A 28 0.97 19.04 7.29
C ASP A 28 1.41 20.41 6.74
N GLN A 29 0.47 21.33 6.50
CA GLN A 29 0.72 22.67 5.95
C GLN A 29 1.41 23.60 6.95
N ASP A 30 1.30 23.33 8.25
CA ASP A 30 1.90 24.10 9.34
C ASP A 30 3.25 23.50 9.79
N GLY A 31 3.65 22.37 9.21
CA GLY A 31 4.93 21.69 9.43
C GLY A 31 4.90 20.72 10.60
N GLU A 32 3.73 20.31 11.04
CA GLU A 32 3.52 19.35 12.12
C GLU A 32 3.40 17.93 11.58
N PHE A 33 3.83 16.94 12.36
CA PHE A 33 3.77 15.53 12.00
C PHE A 33 2.62 14.87 12.76
N ASP A 34 1.45 14.88 12.16
CA ASP A 34 0.23 14.39 12.77
C ASP A 34 -0.27 13.10 12.12
N ASP A 35 -1.15 12.40 12.83
CA ASP A 35 -1.82 11.24 12.30
C ASP A 35 -2.72 11.65 11.13
N TRP A 36 -2.91 10.76 10.16
CA TRP A 36 -3.77 11.02 9.02
C TRP A 36 -4.46 9.77 8.50
N LEU A 37 -5.55 9.99 7.79
CA LEU A 37 -6.31 8.98 7.09
C LEU A 37 -6.46 9.39 5.63
N GLU A 38 -6.31 8.42 4.73
CA GLU A 38 -6.53 8.60 3.31
C GLU A 38 -7.82 7.91 2.87
N LEU A 39 -8.70 8.66 2.23
CA LEU A 39 -9.83 8.13 1.48
C LEU A 39 -9.46 7.99 0.01
N TYR A 40 -9.96 6.94 -0.63
CA TYR A 40 -9.82 6.71 -2.06
C TYR A 40 -11.18 6.51 -2.71
N ASN A 41 -11.45 7.25 -3.80
CA ASN A 41 -12.61 7.05 -4.64
C ASN A 41 -12.32 5.98 -5.70
N ASN A 42 -12.74 4.77 -5.43
CA ASN A 42 -12.58 3.60 -6.30
C ASN A 42 -13.69 3.48 -7.36
N SER A 43 -14.56 4.51 -7.48
CA SER A 43 -15.65 4.53 -8.44
C SER A 43 -15.32 5.34 -9.70
N SER A 44 -16.12 5.19 -10.74
CA SER A 44 -16.01 5.99 -11.98
C SER A 44 -16.70 7.35 -11.92
N GLN A 45 -17.23 7.76 -10.77
CA GLN A 45 -17.97 9.00 -10.57
C GLN A 45 -17.33 9.84 -9.48
N THR A 46 -17.49 11.16 -9.56
CA THR A 46 -17.13 12.04 -8.45
C THR A 46 -18.03 11.75 -7.24
N VAL A 47 -17.41 11.49 -6.08
CA VAL A 47 -18.10 11.24 -4.82
C VAL A 47 -18.15 12.53 -4.00
N SER A 48 -19.34 12.92 -3.52
CA SER A 48 -19.53 13.99 -2.53
C SER A 48 -19.43 13.42 -1.12
N LEU A 49 -18.74 14.13 -0.23
CA LEU A 49 -18.63 13.77 1.19
C LEU A 49 -19.68 14.52 2.04
N ASP A 50 -20.62 15.22 1.42
CA ASP A 50 -21.72 15.87 2.14
C ASP A 50 -22.53 14.85 2.96
N ASN A 51 -22.72 15.14 4.26
CA ASN A 51 -23.38 14.27 5.22
C ASN A 51 -22.68 12.94 5.50
N LEU A 52 -21.39 12.85 5.20
CA LEU A 52 -20.53 11.77 5.69
C LEU A 52 -19.82 12.21 6.97
N TYR A 53 -19.46 11.22 7.78
CA TYR A 53 -18.84 11.40 9.08
C TYR A 53 -17.65 10.45 9.22
N LEU A 54 -16.65 10.90 9.92
CA LEU A 54 -15.48 10.09 10.33
C LEU A 54 -15.48 9.96 11.85
N SER A 55 -15.12 8.77 12.36
CA SER A 55 -15.01 8.50 13.78
C SER A 55 -13.89 7.51 14.07
N ASP A 56 -13.31 7.61 15.26
CA ASP A 56 -12.39 6.64 15.86
C ASP A 56 -13.09 5.77 16.93
N ASP A 57 -14.37 6.08 17.26
CA ASP A 57 -15.15 5.40 18.30
C ASP A 57 -16.41 4.74 17.71
N PRO A 58 -16.55 3.39 17.77
CA PRO A 58 -17.74 2.69 17.28
C PRO A 58 -19.02 3.01 18.09
N THR A 59 -18.92 3.70 19.22
CA THR A 59 -20.07 4.15 20.00
C THR A 59 -20.54 5.57 19.63
N ASP A 60 -19.72 6.32 18.87
CA ASP A 60 -20.03 7.65 18.35
C ASP A 60 -19.70 7.76 16.86
N LEU A 61 -20.59 7.23 16.01
CA LEU A 61 -20.38 7.20 14.55
C LEU A 61 -20.41 8.57 13.88
N LEU A 62 -20.83 9.62 14.58
CA LEU A 62 -21.00 10.97 14.06
C LEU A 62 -20.02 11.97 14.69
N ALA A 63 -18.84 11.49 15.12
CA ALA A 63 -17.86 12.28 15.85
C ALA A 63 -17.39 13.52 15.08
N TRP A 64 -17.06 13.38 13.81
CA TRP A 64 -16.63 14.50 12.97
C TRP A 64 -17.33 14.48 11.60
N ALA A 65 -17.94 15.61 11.21
CA ALA A 65 -18.63 15.77 9.94
C ALA A 65 -17.70 16.34 8.86
N PHE A 66 -17.65 15.74 7.68
CA PHE A 66 -16.96 16.36 6.55
C PHE A 66 -17.56 17.74 6.24
N PRO A 67 -16.73 18.78 6.00
CA PRO A 67 -17.23 20.09 5.55
C PRO A 67 -18.01 19.98 4.24
N SER A 68 -19.06 20.81 4.12
CA SER A 68 -19.91 20.79 2.93
C SER A 68 -19.14 21.17 1.65
N GLY A 69 -19.44 20.48 0.55
CA GLY A 69 -18.89 20.74 -0.77
C GLY A 69 -17.57 20.01 -1.05
N ILE A 70 -17.07 19.22 -0.12
CA ILE A 70 -15.89 18.35 -0.36
C ILE A 70 -16.28 17.21 -1.29
N THR A 71 -15.45 17.00 -2.30
CA THR A 71 -15.65 15.91 -3.29
C THR A 71 -14.34 15.22 -3.62
N ILE A 72 -14.41 13.95 -4.00
CA ILE A 72 -13.28 13.17 -4.49
C ILE A 72 -13.57 12.76 -5.93
N ALA A 73 -12.70 13.14 -6.88
CA ALA A 73 -12.82 12.71 -8.27
C ALA A 73 -12.57 11.19 -8.42
N PRO A 74 -12.99 10.55 -9.53
CA PRO A 74 -12.65 9.15 -9.80
C PRO A 74 -11.14 8.91 -9.68
N ASP A 75 -10.76 7.74 -9.18
CA ASP A 75 -9.36 7.30 -9.02
C ASP A 75 -8.47 8.33 -8.29
N SER A 76 -9.05 9.07 -7.33
CA SER A 76 -8.36 10.13 -6.59
C SER A 76 -8.42 9.90 -5.09
N TYR A 77 -7.50 10.54 -4.39
CA TYR A 77 -7.30 10.43 -2.96
C TYR A 77 -7.73 11.71 -2.24
N LEU A 78 -8.02 11.60 -0.96
CA LEU A 78 -8.27 12.72 -0.07
C LEU A 78 -7.65 12.42 1.30
N ILE A 79 -6.79 13.30 1.76
CA ILE A 79 -6.17 13.22 3.08
C ILE A 79 -7.02 13.95 4.11
N VAL A 80 -7.20 13.34 5.27
CA VAL A 80 -7.78 13.94 6.46
C VAL A 80 -6.75 13.81 7.59
N TRP A 81 -6.29 14.92 8.11
CA TRP A 81 -5.46 14.98 9.31
C TRP A 81 -6.32 14.69 10.53
N CYS A 82 -5.82 13.85 11.43
CA CYS A 82 -6.53 13.38 12.61
C CYS A 82 -5.78 13.84 13.85
N ASP A 83 -5.87 15.14 14.16
CA ASP A 83 -5.00 15.85 15.10
C ASP A 83 -5.74 16.78 16.06
N LYS A 84 -7.03 17.02 15.84
CA LYS A 84 -7.90 17.93 16.60
C LYS A 84 -7.64 19.42 16.37
N ASP A 85 -6.96 19.78 15.28
CA ASP A 85 -6.58 21.16 14.97
C ASP A 85 -7.40 21.72 13.80
N GLU A 86 -8.74 21.72 13.93
CA GLU A 86 -9.70 22.16 12.90
C GLU A 86 -9.50 23.60 12.42
N ASP A 87 -8.73 24.41 13.13
CA ASP A 87 -8.40 25.82 12.77
C ASP A 87 -7.30 25.92 11.71
N GLN A 88 -6.60 24.82 11.42
CA GLN A 88 -5.53 24.79 10.41
C GLN A 88 -6.08 24.69 8.97
N ALA A 89 -5.19 24.94 8.00
CA ALA A 89 -5.56 24.86 6.58
C ALA A 89 -5.56 23.41 6.10
N GLY A 90 -6.67 22.95 5.50
CA GLY A 90 -6.82 21.58 5.02
C GLY A 90 -8.06 20.92 5.59
N LEU A 91 -8.03 19.62 5.65
CA LEU A 91 -9.05 18.84 6.36
C LEU A 91 -8.43 18.28 7.64
N HIS A 92 -8.75 18.88 8.76
CA HIS A 92 -8.33 18.48 10.09
C HIS A 92 -9.57 18.04 10.88
N ALA A 93 -9.56 16.80 11.32
CA ALA A 93 -10.67 16.21 12.05
C ALA A 93 -10.45 16.31 13.57
N ASP A 94 -11.53 16.60 14.32
CA ASP A 94 -11.49 16.59 15.80
C ASP A 94 -11.47 15.15 16.34
N LEU A 95 -10.53 14.37 15.85
CA LEU A 95 -10.24 13.02 16.35
C LEU A 95 -8.74 12.76 16.27
N LYS A 96 -8.23 11.74 16.96
CA LYS A 96 -6.82 11.39 16.95
C LYS A 96 -6.65 9.89 17.12
N PHE A 97 -5.92 9.26 16.19
CA PHE A 97 -5.69 7.83 16.25
C PHE A 97 -4.71 7.43 17.35
N SER A 98 -4.93 6.24 17.89
CA SER A 98 -4.04 5.62 18.85
C SER A 98 -3.05 4.70 18.14
N ALA A 99 -1.75 4.91 18.34
CA ALA A 99 -0.73 3.97 17.89
C ALA A 99 -0.88 2.54 18.45
N GLY A 100 -1.64 2.39 19.57
CA GLY A 100 -1.97 1.10 20.16
C GLY A 100 -3.02 0.29 19.41
N GLY A 101 -3.69 0.92 18.45
CA GLY A 101 -4.78 0.35 17.65
C GLY A 101 -6.15 0.80 18.15
N GLU A 102 -7.07 0.97 17.21
CA GLU A 102 -8.48 1.30 17.38
C GLU A 102 -9.27 1.12 16.09
N SER A 103 -10.40 1.82 15.92
CA SER A 103 -11.19 1.81 14.68
C SER A 103 -11.06 3.12 13.91
N ALA A 104 -11.19 3.05 12.58
CA ALA A 104 -11.47 4.18 11.70
C ALA A 104 -12.77 3.88 10.97
N ILE A 105 -13.79 4.71 11.17
CA ILE A 105 -15.16 4.43 10.75
C ILE A 105 -15.67 5.57 9.87
N LEU A 106 -16.14 5.23 8.68
CA LEU A 106 -16.82 6.13 7.77
C LEU A 106 -18.31 5.82 7.78
N SER A 107 -19.16 6.81 8.01
CA SER A 107 -20.60 6.61 8.13
C SER A 107 -21.40 7.72 7.47
N TYR A 108 -22.69 7.44 7.21
CA TYR A 108 -23.70 8.46 6.85
C TYR A 108 -24.27 9.12 8.11
N ALA A 109 -24.89 10.29 7.92
CA ALA A 109 -25.56 11.04 9.00
C ALA A 109 -26.72 10.29 9.69
N ASP A 110 -27.22 9.21 9.12
CA ASP A 110 -28.22 8.35 9.76
C ASP A 110 -27.59 7.22 10.59
N GLY A 111 -26.27 7.17 10.68
CA GLY A 111 -25.51 6.14 11.39
C GLY A 111 -25.27 4.87 10.57
N THR A 112 -25.67 4.84 9.28
CA THR A 112 -25.30 3.71 8.42
C THR A 112 -23.82 3.71 8.15
N ILE A 113 -23.13 2.64 8.51
CA ILE A 113 -21.68 2.48 8.30
C ILE A 113 -21.41 2.21 6.82
N ILE A 114 -20.50 2.98 6.23
CA ILE A 114 -19.96 2.79 4.88
C ILE A 114 -18.78 1.84 4.97
N GLU A 115 -17.86 2.10 5.91
CA GLU A 115 -16.70 1.27 6.15
C GLU A 115 -16.27 1.37 7.63
N ASP A 116 -15.78 0.27 8.19
CA ASP A 116 -15.24 0.16 9.55
C ASP A 116 -13.96 -0.66 9.49
N ILE A 117 -12.84 -0.03 9.81
CA ILE A 117 -11.50 -0.63 9.81
C ILE A 117 -10.98 -0.64 11.24
N THR A 118 -11.00 -1.80 11.87
CA THR A 118 -10.31 -2.00 13.15
C THR A 118 -8.86 -2.39 12.87
N PHE A 119 -7.92 -1.65 13.43
CA PHE A 119 -6.50 -1.91 13.30
C PHE A 119 -5.85 -2.14 14.68
N GLY A 120 -4.80 -2.95 14.68
CA GLY A 120 -3.98 -3.23 15.86
C GLY A 120 -2.83 -2.23 16.05
N PRO A 121 -1.86 -2.52 16.94
CA PRO A 121 -0.72 -1.64 17.17
C PRO A 121 0.02 -1.29 15.87
N GLN A 122 0.31 0.00 15.70
CA GLN A 122 0.99 0.55 14.53
C GLN A 122 2.47 0.79 14.83
N THR A 123 3.30 0.69 13.79
CA THR A 123 4.71 1.03 13.86
C THR A 123 4.87 2.50 13.52
N GLU A 124 5.69 3.23 14.28
CA GLU A 124 6.02 4.63 13.99
C GLU A 124 6.54 4.80 12.56
N ASP A 125 6.04 5.81 11.87
CA ASP A 125 6.39 6.17 10.50
C ASP A 125 6.03 5.11 9.44
N MET A 126 5.12 4.18 9.75
CA MET A 126 4.63 3.18 8.81
C MET A 126 3.12 3.34 8.59
N GLY A 127 2.69 3.29 7.35
CA GLY A 127 1.29 3.30 6.97
C GLY A 127 0.64 1.91 7.10
N TYR A 128 -0.64 1.88 7.45
CA TYR A 128 -1.50 0.70 7.37
C TYR A 128 -2.41 0.86 6.15
N ALA A 129 -2.03 0.24 5.04
CA ALA A 129 -2.54 0.56 3.71
C ALA A 129 -3.12 -0.65 2.98
N ARG A 130 -4.14 -0.42 2.13
CA ARG A 130 -4.74 -1.46 1.28
C ARG A 130 -3.83 -1.83 0.11
N VAL A 131 -3.51 -3.11 -0.02
CA VAL A 131 -2.77 -3.63 -1.19
C VAL A 131 -3.49 -4.87 -1.74
N PRO A 132 -3.98 -4.85 -2.97
CA PRO A 132 -4.04 -3.76 -3.95
C PRO A 132 -4.81 -2.52 -3.50
N ASN A 133 -4.44 -1.36 -4.08
CA ASN A 133 -5.06 -0.06 -3.83
C ASN A 133 -6.60 -0.13 -3.90
N GLY A 134 -7.29 0.47 -2.96
CA GLY A 134 -8.74 0.53 -2.89
C GLY A 134 -9.50 -0.78 -2.63
N THR A 135 -8.89 -1.94 -2.87
CA THR A 135 -9.59 -3.24 -2.85
C THR A 135 -8.91 -4.32 -2.02
N GLY A 136 -7.64 -4.15 -1.69
CA GLY A 136 -6.82 -5.15 -1.01
C GLY A 136 -7.06 -5.28 0.48
N SER A 137 -6.38 -6.25 1.08
CA SER A 137 -6.23 -6.31 2.53
C SER A 137 -5.23 -5.29 3.00
N PHE A 138 -5.38 -4.82 4.24
CA PHE A 138 -4.42 -3.90 4.84
C PHE A 138 -3.10 -4.60 5.18
N VAL A 139 -2.01 -3.90 4.89
CA VAL A 139 -0.64 -4.29 5.24
C VAL A 139 0.11 -3.10 5.84
N ILE A 140 1.11 -3.37 6.69
CA ILE A 140 2.02 -2.32 7.17
C ILE A 140 3.12 -2.13 6.11
N GLN A 141 3.31 -0.90 5.65
CA GLN A 141 4.30 -0.52 4.64
C GLN A 141 4.79 0.91 4.83
N GLU A 142 5.78 1.33 4.04
CA GLU A 142 6.14 2.75 3.90
C GLU A 142 4.91 3.54 3.45
N PRO A 143 4.64 4.72 4.01
CA PRO A 143 3.44 5.48 3.68
C PRO A 143 3.46 5.99 2.25
N THR A 144 2.26 5.99 1.62
CA THR A 144 2.07 6.36 0.22
C THR A 144 1.29 7.66 0.02
N PHE A 145 1.24 8.48 1.01
CA PHE A 145 0.49 9.73 1.11
C PHE A 145 0.05 10.35 -0.24
N ASN A 146 -1.26 10.36 -0.51
CA ASN A 146 -1.89 10.87 -1.74
C ASN A 146 -1.39 10.17 -3.03
N MET A 147 -1.08 8.87 -2.93
CA MET A 147 -0.57 8.06 -4.03
C MET A 147 -1.13 6.64 -3.96
N ASP A 148 -0.95 5.88 -5.05
CA ASP A 148 -1.28 4.47 -5.13
C ASP A 148 -0.42 3.64 -4.14
N ASN A 149 -1.05 2.84 -3.30
CA ASN A 149 -0.39 1.99 -2.30
C ASN A 149 0.55 0.93 -2.90
N GLU A 150 0.42 0.63 -4.19
CA GLU A 150 1.31 -0.29 -4.90
C GLU A 150 2.57 0.39 -5.45
N THR A 151 2.61 1.74 -5.45
CA THR A 151 3.75 2.50 -5.97
C THR A 151 4.95 2.51 -5.02
N VAL A 152 4.75 2.15 -3.76
CA VAL A 152 5.89 1.85 -2.91
C VAL A 152 6.59 0.62 -3.48
N LEU A 153 7.54 0.87 -4.35
CA LEU A 153 8.64 -0.06 -4.56
C LEU A 153 9.36 -0.17 -3.22
N GLY A 154 8.74 -0.90 -2.29
CA GLY A 154 9.37 -1.18 -1.03
C GLY A 154 10.80 -1.58 -1.34
N THR A 155 11.77 -0.93 -0.76
CA THR A 155 13.06 -1.56 -0.54
C THR A 155 12.69 -2.80 0.27
N ILE A 156 12.42 -3.90 -0.46
CA ILE A 156 12.27 -5.21 0.17
C ILE A 156 13.41 -5.28 1.13
N ASP A 157 13.09 -5.35 2.41
CA ASP A 157 14.08 -5.46 3.46
C ASP A 157 15.06 -6.56 3.07
N TYR A 158 16.24 -6.16 2.59
CA TYR A 158 17.27 -7.07 2.11
C TYR A 158 17.80 -7.98 3.23
N THR A 159 17.35 -7.76 4.46
CA THR A 159 17.75 -8.59 5.62
C THR A 159 17.08 -9.97 5.59
N THR A 160 16.04 -10.20 4.75
CA THR A 160 15.46 -11.52 4.53
C THR A 160 15.67 -12.06 3.12
N LEU A 161 16.77 -11.73 2.47
CA LEU A 161 17.15 -12.37 1.21
C LEU A 161 17.32 -13.88 1.42
N GLN A 162 16.22 -14.58 1.27
CA GLN A 162 16.15 -16.04 1.37
C GLN A 162 16.68 -16.73 0.09
N SER A 163 17.14 -15.97 -0.89
CA SER A 163 17.75 -16.46 -2.11
C SER A 163 19.09 -15.77 -2.38
N SER A 164 20.11 -16.54 -2.72
CA SER A 164 21.39 -16.04 -3.21
C SER A 164 21.65 -16.57 -4.61
N ILE A 165 22.27 -15.73 -5.45
CA ILE A 165 22.71 -16.10 -6.80
C ILE A 165 24.23 -15.88 -6.90
N TYR A 166 24.94 -16.89 -7.36
CA TYR A 166 26.40 -16.80 -7.51
C TYR A 166 26.93 -17.75 -8.59
N PRO A 167 28.08 -17.45 -9.20
CA PRO A 167 28.79 -16.16 -9.10
C PRO A 167 27.99 -15.04 -9.77
N ASN A 168 28.13 -13.83 -9.25
CA ASN A 168 27.59 -12.63 -9.87
C ASN A 168 28.63 -11.50 -9.73
N PRO A 169 29.35 -11.13 -10.79
CA PRO A 169 29.13 -11.45 -12.22
C PRO A 169 29.33 -12.92 -12.61
N VAL A 170 28.57 -13.38 -13.62
CA VAL A 170 28.56 -14.76 -14.12
C VAL A 170 29.11 -14.88 -15.54
N LYS A 171 29.84 -15.98 -15.82
CA LYS A 171 30.28 -16.32 -17.20
C LYS A 171 29.36 -17.31 -17.90
N SER A 172 29.08 -18.44 -17.30
CA SER A 172 28.32 -19.52 -17.96
C SER A 172 27.26 -20.15 -17.08
N THR A 173 27.56 -20.46 -15.84
CA THR A 173 26.68 -21.19 -14.93
C THR A 173 26.39 -20.34 -13.70
N LEU A 174 25.14 -20.11 -13.41
CA LEU A 174 24.63 -19.42 -12.24
C LEU A 174 24.09 -20.45 -11.26
N THR A 175 24.52 -20.40 -10.03
CA THR A 175 23.93 -21.15 -8.92
C THR A 175 22.88 -20.27 -8.25
N ILE A 176 21.71 -20.82 -8.01
CA ILE A 176 20.61 -20.18 -7.28
C ILE A 176 20.35 -21.03 -6.04
N ASN A 177 20.51 -20.43 -4.87
CA ASN A 177 20.15 -21.04 -3.60
C ASN A 177 18.97 -20.27 -3.01
N ASN A 178 17.89 -20.96 -2.64
CA ASN A 178 16.67 -20.38 -2.10
C ASN A 178 16.21 -21.15 -0.86
N LYS A 179 15.62 -20.46 0.10
CA LYS A 179 15.09 -21.11 1.31
C LYS A 179 13.90 -22.01 1.00
N GLU A 180 13.10 -21.63 0.03
CA GLU A 180 11.95 -22.40 -0.43
C GLU A 180 12.28 -23.16 -1.72
N PHE A 181 11.45 -24.15 -2.05
CA PHE A 181 11.62 -24.90 -3.30
C PHE A 181 11.50 -23.98 -4.52
N ILE A 182 12.41 -24.12 -5.47
CA ILE A 182 12.45 -23.36 -6.71
C ILE A 182 11.51 -24.02 -7.72
N LYS A 183 10.39 -23.35 -8.02
CA LYS A 183 9.40 -23.82 -9.00
C LYS A 183 9.58 -23.19 -10.38
N SER A 184 10.07 -21.94 -10.43
CA SER A 184 10.31 -21.25 -11.69
C SER A 184 11.45 -20.25 -11.58
N VAL A 185 12.16 -20.07 -12.70
CA VAL A 185 13.16 -19.01 -12.86
C VAL A 185 12.93 -18.35 -14.21
N LYS A 186 12.85 -17.01 -14.22
CA LYS A 186 12.71 -16.18 -15.41
C LYS A 186 13.84 -15.17 -15.49
N ILE A 187 14.36 -14.90 -16.67
CA ILE A 187 15.39 -13.90 -16.93
C ILE A 187 14.85 -12.86 -17.91
N TYR A 188 15.02 -11.60 -17.55
CA TYR A 188 14.57 -10.43 -18.30
C TYR A 188 15.76 -9.54 -18.64
N ASN A 189 15.70 -8.85 -19.77
CA ASN A 189 16.63 -7.76 -20.09
C ASN A 189 16.25 -6.48 -19.33
N ILE A 190 17.04 -5.40 -19.52
CA ILE A 190 16.80 -4.11 -18.86
C ILE A 190 15.52 -3.41 -19.34
N GLN A 191 14.92 -3.82 -20.47
CA GLN A 191 13.64 -3.33 -20.98
C GLN A 191 12.44 -4.16 -20.45
N GLY A 192 12.67 -5.13 -19.56
CA GLY A 192 11.63 -6.00 -19.03
C GLY A 192 11.18 -7.13 -19.96
N GLN A 193 11.84 -7.34 -21.11
CA GLN A 193 11.50 -8.43 -22.02
C GLN A 193 11.99 -9.75 -21.46
N LEU A 194 11.12 -10.77 -21.45
CA LEU A 194 11.46 -12.13 -21.02
C LEU A 194 12.38 -12.79 -22.04
N LEU A 195 13.58 -13.16 -21.64
CA LEU A 195 14.58 -13.84 -22.48
C LEU A 195 14.64 -15.35 -22.24
N LYS A 196 14.43 -15.78 -21.00
CA LYS A 196 14.48 -17.20 -20.63
C LYS A 196 13.48 -17.48 -19.52
N SER A 197 12.79 -18.62 -19.63
CA SER A 197 11.93 -19.14 -18.57
C SER A 197 12.22 -20.62 -18.40
N LYS A 198 12.36 -21.08 -17.16
CA LYS A 198 12.53 -22.50 -16.82
C LYS A 198 11.65 -22.84 -15.64
N LEU A 199 10.89 -23.93 -15.78
CA LEU A 199 10.10 -24.53 -14.69
C LEU A 199 10.88 -25.72 -14.12
N PHE A 200 10.70 -25.96 -12.83
CA PHE A 200 11.32 -27.06 -12.08
C PHE A 200 10.19 -27.84 -11.41
N ASN A 201 10.21 -29.15 -11.62
CA ASN A 201 9.21 -30.07 -11.06
C ASN A 201 9.74 -30.81 -9.81
N ASN A 202 11.03 -30.61 -9.50
CA ASN A 202 11.68 -31.18 -8.33
C ASN A 202 11.63 -30.21 -7.16
N ASP A 203 11.60 -30.75 -5.95
CA ASP A 203 11.64 -29.93 -4.73
C ASP A 203 13.09 -29.59 -4.36
N GLU A 204 13.73 -28.82 -5.27
CA GLU A 204 15.11 -28.38 -5.10
C GLU A 204 15.15 -26.93 -4.58
N LYS A 205 16.03 -26.70 -3.62
CA LYS A 205 16.33 -25.37 -3.07
C LYS A 205 17.62 -24.78 -3.62
N ASN A 206 18.39 -25.58 -4.33
CA ASN A 206 19.65 -25.20 -4.96
C ASN A 206 19.68 -25.75 -6.39
N ILE A 207 19.80 -24.86 -7.37
CA ILE A 207 19.82 -25.22 -8.77
C ILE A 207 20.97 -24.55 -9.50
N HIS A 208 21.37 -25.18 -10.62
CA HIS A 208 22.32 -24.61 -11.56
C HIS A 208 21.61 -24.23 -12.85
N LEU A 209 21.80 -22.98 -13.27
CA LEU A 209 21.22 -22.43 -14.48
C LEU A 209 22.31 -22.06 -15.47
N ASP A 210 22.26 -22.67 -16.65
CA ASP A 210 23.14 -22.27 -17.75
C ASP A 210 22.69 -20.92 -18.34
N VAL A 211 23.58 -19.95 -18.31
CA VAL A 211 23.40 -18.59 -18.86
C VAL A 211 24.47 -18.25 -19.91
N SER A 212 25.14 -19.26 -20.45
CA SER A 212 26.24 -19.10 -21.43
C SER A 212 25.79 -18.39 -22.72
N LEU A 213 24.52 -18.59 -23.12
CA LEU A 213 23.94 -17.98 -24.32
C LEU A 213 23.50 -16.51 -24.14
N LEU A 214 23.54 -15.97 -22.94
CA LEU A 214 23.27 -14.55 -22.71
C LEU A 214 24.47 -13.70 -23.15
N ASN A 215 24.21 -12.61 -23.83
CA ASN A 215 25.23 -11.61 -24.12
C ASN A 215 25.76 -10.94 -22.86
N LYS A 216 26.94 -10.33 -22.92
CA LYS A 216 27.44 -9.50 -21.82
C LYS A 216 26.47 -8.36 -21.53
N GLY A 217 26.15 -8.13 -20.26
CA GLY A 217 25.20 -7.10 -19.89
C GLY A 217 24.57 -7.29 -18.52
N VAL A 218 23.59 -6.45 -18.22
CA VAL A 218 22.79 -6.49 -16.99
C VAL A 218 21.42 -7.10 -17.31
N TYR A 219 20.99 -7.99 -16.43
CA TYR A 219 19.72 -8.71 -16.50
C TYR A 219 19.03 -8.69 -15.14
N PHE A 220 17.74 -9.00 -15.17
CA PHE A 220 16.95 -9.27 -13.96
C PHE A 220 16.51 -10.72 -13.96
N ILE A 221 16.73 -11.40 -12.83
CA ILE A 221 16.33 -12.79 -12.65
C ILE A 221 15.24 -12.86 -11.58
N SER A 222 14.09 -13.43 -11.95
CA SER A 222 12.95 -13.65 -11.04
C SER A 222 12.89 -15.12 -10.65
N ILE A 223 12.73 -15.38 -9.35
CA ILE A 223 12.61 -16.73 -8.76
C ILE A 223 11.21 -16.85 -8.18
N ASN A 224 10.45 -17.87 -8.59
CA ASN A 224 9.07 -18.15 -8.17
C ASN A 224 8.08 -16.99 -8.42
N ASN A 225 8.38 -16.07 -9.34
CA ASN A 225 7.61 -14.85 -9.61
C ASN A 225 7.49 -13.88 -8.41
N THR A 226 8.26 -14.08 -7.34
CA THR A 226 8.17 -13.28 -6.11
C THR A 226 9.41 -12.44 -5.84
N LYS A 227 10.58 -12.82 -6.39
CA LYS A 227 11.85 -12.16 -6.10
C LYS A 227 12.61 -11.87 -7.37
N VAL A 228 13.08 -10.64 -7.48
CA VAL A 228 13.91 -10.19 -8.60
C VAL A 228 15.31 -9.84 -8.08
N ASN A 229 16.33 -10.41 -8.71
CA ASN A 229 17.73 -10.14 -8.42
C ASN A 229 18.42 -9.56 -9.65
N LYS A 230 19.37 -8.64 -9.46
CA LYS A 230 20.23 -8.16 -10.54
C LYS A 230 21.27 -9.21 -10.87
N LEU A 231 21.42 -9.54 -12.15
CA LEU A 231 22.42 -10.47 -12.69
C LEU A 231 23.34 -9.71 -13.64
N ILE A 232 24.64 -9.85 -13.45
CA ILE A 232 25.67 -9.28 -14.33
C ILE A 232 26.33 -10.41 -15.10
N LYS A 233 26.23 -10.37 -16.43
CA LYS A 233 26.86 -11.33 -17.36
C LYS A 233 28.14 -10.72 -17.95
N ILE A 234 29.26 -11.46 -17.85
CA ILE A 234 30.57 -11.05 -18.37
C ILE A 234 31.12 -12.03 -19.41
#